data_ed96a1c320239702ff3c022832f932d8
#
_entry.id   ed96a1c320239702ff3c022832f932d8
#
_cell.length_a   1.000
_cell.length_b   1.000
_cell.length_c   1.000
_cell.angle_alpha   90.00
_cell.angle_beta   90.00
_cell.angle_gamma   90.00
#
_symmetry.space_group_name_H-M   'P 1'
#
loop_
_entity.id
_entity.type
_entity.pdbx_description
1 polymer ?
#
loop_
_entity_poly.entity_id
_entity_poly.type
_entity_poly.pdbx_seq_one_letter_code
_entity_poly.pdbx_strand_id
1 'polypeptide(L)'
;MDGYVSKLPEICALAEKYNAVTYLDEVHAVGLYGETGAGYADQVGCLNKIDILNGTLGKAFGVQGGYITGNSTVIDAIRSVASGFIFTTSTSPIICAGALASVKWVKDHNDLRIKHQEQASKLKDMLKEVNIPVLENNTHIVPVMVGDAKLCKKMSDMLLDDYNIYCQPINYPTVAVGTERLRFAPTPLHTDAMLHDLVEALRKVFKRCSVQT
;
A
#
# COMPACT_ATOMS: atom_id res chain seq x y z
N MET A 1 0.75 -6.63 2.36
CA MET A 1 -0.20 -7.70 1.94
C MET A 1 -1.46 -7.70 2.78
N ASP A 2 -1.36 -7.46 4.06
CA ASP A 2 -2.44 -7.50 5.06
C ASP A 2 -2.85 -6.12 5.60
N GLY A 3 -2.10 -5.09 5.28
CA GLY A 3 -2.38 -3.72 5.71
C GLY A 3 -1.91 -3.41 7.14
N TYR A 4 -1.12 -4.27 7.77
CA TYR A 4 -0.53 -3.91 9.06
C TYR A 4 0.59 -2.89 8.91
N VAL A 5 0.71 -2.02 9.90
CA VAL A 5 1.84 -1.12 10.08
C VAL A 5 2.70 -1.60 11.24
N SER A 6 4.01 -1.44 11.11
CA SER A 6 4.95 -1.75 12.19
C SER A 6 4.76 -0.79 13.37
N LYS A 7 5.07 -1.25 14.57
CA LYS A 7 5.12 -0.40 15.78
C LYS A 7 6.36 0.49 15.74
N LEU A 8 6.37 1.43 14.81
CA LEU A 8 7.53 2.21 14.45
C LEU A 8 8.12 3.02 15.63
N PRO A 9 7.33 3.69 16.49
CA PRO A 9 7.88 4.37 17.67
C PRO A 9 8.66 3.45 18.58
N GLU A 10 8.17 2.25 18.86
CA GLU A 10 8.82 1.25 19.70
C GLU A 10 10.08 0.70 19.04
N ILE A 11 10.06 0.47 17.74
CA ILE A 11 11.23 0.03 16.97
C ILE A 11 12.31 1.10 17.01
N CYS A 12 11.97 2.36 16.81
CA CYS A 12 12.92 3.48 16.90
C CYS A 12 13.54 3.59 18.30
N ALA A 13 12.75 3.43 19.36
CA ALA A 13 13.25 3.45 20.72
C ALA A 13 14.24 2.29 21.02
N LEU A 14 13.98 1.11 20.47
CA LEU A 14 14.90 -0.02 20.56
C LEU A 14 16.18 0.20 19.75
N ALA A 15 16.06 0.72 18.53
CA ALA A 15 17.21 1.05 17.70
C ALA A 15 18.14 2.05 18.38
N GLU A 16 17.59 3.11 18.97
CA GLU A 16 18.34 4.09 19.75
C GLU A 16 19.01 3.45 20.96
N LYS A 17 18.27 2.63 21.74
CA LYS A 17 18.79 1.94 22.94
C LYS A 17 19.97 1.01 22.63
N TYR A 18 19.94 0.32 21.50
CA TYR A 18 20.94 -0.68 21.12
C TYR A 18 21.92 -0.19 20.05
N ASN A 19 21.90 1.11 19.72
CA ASN A 19 22.73 1.72 18.69
C ASN A 19 22.66 0.94 17.36
N ALA A 20 21.44 0.58 16.97
CA ALA A 20 21.16 -0.16 15.73
C ALA A 20 20.76 0.81 14.62
N VAL A 21 21.18 0.52 13.39
CA VAL A 21 20.79 1.25 12.20
C VAL A 21 19.37 0.84 11.78
N THR A 22 18.54 1.82 11.44
CA THR A 22 17.20 1.61 10.94
C THR A 22 17.12 1.72 9.43
N TYR A 23 16.53 0.71 8.77
CA TYR A 23 16.16 0.76 7.36
C TYR A 23 14.65 0.55 7.25
N LEU A 24 13.93 1.59 6.82
CA LEU A 24 12.47 1.57 6.72
C LEU A 24 12.02 1.54 5.26
N ASP A 25 11.22 0.53 4.90
CA ASP A 25 10.53 0.46 3.61
C ASP A 25 9.16 1.15 3.72
N GLU A 26 9.03 2.28 3.02
CA GLU A 26 7.81 3.09 2.96
C GLU A 26 7.14 3.03 1.56
N VAL A 27 7.47 2.05 0.73
CA VAL A 27 6.98 1.99 -0.66
C VAL A 27 5.45 1.92 -0.79
N HIS A 28 4.73 1.52 0.26
CA HIS A 28 3.27 1.53 0.34
C HIS A 28 2.71 2.70 1.16
N ALA A 29 3.58 3.59 1.68
CA ALA A 29 3.15 4.67 2.55
C ALA A 29 3.47 6.06 1.99
N VAL A 30 4.59 6.22 1.27
CA VAL A 30 4.91 7.50 0.61
C VAL A 30 3.82 7.90 -0.37
N GLY A 31 3.43 9.16 -0.31
CA GLY A 31 2.31 9.73 -1.06
C GLY A 31 0.93 9.51 -0.42
N LEU A 32 0.79 8.61 0.58
CA LEU A 32 -0.49 8.19 1.16
C LEU A 32 -0.66 8.56 2.64
N TYR A 33 0.44 8.78 3.37
CA TYR A 33 0.45 9.07 4.81
C TYR A 33 1.29 10.30 5.11
N GLY A 34 1.03 10.92 6.27
CA GLY A 34 1.62 12.17 6.67
C GLY A 34 0.95 13.39 6.00
N GLU A 35 1.07 14.55 6.61
CA GLU A 35 0.40 15.77 6.15
C GLU A 35 0.84 16.19 4.73
N THR A 36 2.10 15.95 4.39
CA THR A 36 2.67 16.26 3.07
C THR A 36 2.81 15.04 2.16
N GLY A 37 2.37 13.85 2.62
CA GLY A 37 2.59 12.60 1.90
C GLY A 37 4.01 12.04 2.06
N ALA A 38 4.73 12.44 3.09
CA ALA A 38 6.11 11.98 3.32
C ALA A 38 6.20 10.53 3.79
N GLY A 39 5.09 9.94 4.26
CA GLY A 39 5.01 8.53 4.65
C GLY A 39 4.50 8.32 6.06
N TYR A 40 4.48 7.06 6.51
CA TYR A 40 3.97 6.69 7.82
C TYR A 40 4.91 7.13 8.96
N ALA A 41 6.23 7.12 8.74
CA ALA A 41 7.19 7.63 9.72
C ALA A 41 6.96 9.12 10.05
N ASP A 42 6.59 9.92 9.05
CA ASP A 42 6.19 11.31 9.22
C ASP A 42 4.92 11.43 10.05
N GLN A 43 3.90 10.63 9.70
CA GLN A 43 2.61 10.62 10.40
C GLN A 43 2.73 10.33 11.90
N VAL A 44 3.66 9.46 12.29
CA VAL A 44 3.87 9.07 13.71
C VAL A 44 5.03 9.81 14.38
N GLY A 45 5.60 10.84 13.72
CA GLY A 45 6.67 11.66 14.27
C GLY A 45 8.02 10.96 14.44
N CYS A 46 8.27 9.90 13.66
CA CYS A 46 9.49 9.09 13.72
C CYS A 46 10.48 9.37 12.59
N LEU A 47 10.15 10.24 11.62
CA LEU A 47 10.95 10.44 10.40
C LEU A 47 12.43 10.76 10.70
N ASN A 48 12.70 11.60 11.69
CA ASN A 48 14.05 11.98 12.10
C ASN A 48 14.83 10.88 12.86
N LYS A 49 14.18 9.75 13.15
CA LYS A 49 14.79 8.58 13.84
C LYS A 49 15.11 7.45 12.88
N ILE A 50 14.87 7.66 11.59
CA ILE A 50 15.13 6.66 10.54
C ILE A 50 16.43 7.02 9.84
N ASP A 51 17.39 6.10 9.83
CA ASP A 51 18.69 6.31 9.19
C ASP A 51 18.60 6.22 7.67
N ILE A 52 17.85 5.22 7.15
CA ILE A 52 17.63 5.02 5.72
C ILE A 52 16.14 4.73 5.50
N LEU A 53 15.51 5.54 4.67
CA LEU A 53 14.14 5.35 4.22
C LEU A 53 14.12 4.99 2.73
N ASN A 54 13.41 3.93 2.38
CA ASN A 54 13.18 3.48 1.02
C ASN A 54 11.77 3.88 0.56
N GLY A 55 11.68 4.56 -0.57
CA GLY A 55 10.43 4.96 -1.20
C GLY A 55 10.36 4.56 -2.67
N THR A 56 9.17 4.55 -3.23
CA THR A 56 8.95 4.27 -4.64
C THR A 56 8.22 5.40 -5.35
N LEU A 57 8.54 5.56 -6.62
CA LEU A 57 7.81 6.46 -7.53
C LEU A 57 6.73 5.70 -8.33
N GLY A 58 6.74 4.36 -8.28
CA GLY A 58 5.86 3.49 -9.09
C GLY A 58 4.49 3.18 -8.51
N LYS A 59 4.10 3.78 -7.38
CA LYS A 59 2.78 3.57 -6.76
C LYS A 59 2.01 4.88 -6.68
N ALA A 60 1.93 5.54 -5.54
CA ALA A 60 1.16 6.76 -5.37
C ALA A 60 1.57 7.89 -6.31
N PHE A 61 2.85 8.00 -6.64
CA PHE A 61 3.37 9.01 -7.55
C PHE A 61 3.18 8.69 -9.04
N GLY A 62 2.86 7.45 -9.40
CA GLY A 62 2.42 7.05 -10.76
C GLY A 62 3.48 7.14 -11.85
N VAL A 63 4.77 7.11 -11.52
CA VAL A 63 5.89 7.11 -12.48
C VAL A 63 6.83 5.94 -12.20
N GLN A 64 7.89 5.78 -12.99
CA GLN A 64 8.88 4.71 -12.82
C GLN A 64 9.97 5.13 -11.84
N GLY A 65 10.49 4.17 -11.06
CA GLY A 65 11.68 4.31 -10.23
C GLY A 65 11.40 4.25 -8.74
N GLY A 66 12.44 4.54 -7.97
CA GLY A 66 12.42 4.59 -6.52
C GLY A 66 13.59 5.40 -6.01
N TYR A 67 13.65 5.55 -4.70
CA TYR A 67 14.69 6.33 -4.05
C TYR A 67 14.97 5.80 -2.65
N ILE A 68 16.15 6.12 -2.16
CA ILE A 68 16.45 6.08 -0.74
C ILE A 68 16.77 7.47 -0.25
N THR A 69 16.48 7.75 0.99
CA THR A 69 16.84 9.00 1.66
C THR A 69 17.35 8.72 3.07
N GLY A 70 18.18 9.61 3.59
CA GLY A 70 18.81 9.49 4.90
C GLY A 70 19.90 10.52 5.10
N ASN A 71 20.81 10.27 6.05
CA ASN A 71 21.95 11.14 6.28
C ASN A 71 22.83 11.27 5.01
N SER A 72 23.26 12.48 4.69
CA SER A 72 24.01 12.78 3.47
C SER A 72 25.29 11.94 3.29
N THR A 73 26.01 11.67 4.37
CA THR A 73 27.23 10.84 4.35
C THR A 73 26.92 9.40 3.99
N VAL A 74 25.82 8.84 4.55
CA VAL A 74 25.36 7.48 4.22
C VAL A 74 24.91 7.39 2.77
N ILE A 75 24.15 8.36 2.30
CA ILE A 75 23.66 8.40 0.91
C ILE A 75 24.81 8.56 -0.08
N ASP A 76 25.82 9.37 0.24
CA ASP A 76 27.00 9.54 -0.60
C ASP A 76 27.83 8.24 -0.69
N ALA A 77 28.03 7.56 0.44
CA ALA A 77 28.68 6.25 0.47
C ALA A 77 27.93 5.20 -0.38
N ILE A 78 26.60 5.12 -0.24
CA ILE A 78 25.77 4.19 -1.03
C ILE A 78 25.87 4.53 -2.52
N ARG A 79 25.78 5.80 -2.90
CA ARG A 79 25.90 6.26 -4.28
C ARG A 79 27.26 5.87 -4.88
N SER A 80 28.32 5.88 -4.07
CA SER A 80 29.70 5.62 -4.51
C SER A 80 30.04 4.13 -4.62
N VAL A 81 29.35 3.25 -3.84
CA VAL A 81 29.75 1.83 -3.75
C VAL A 81 28.65 0.83 -4.10
N ALA A 82 27.39 1.25 -4.12
CA ALA A 82 26.30 0.32 -4.38
C ALA A 82 26.26 -0.11 -5.87
N SER A 83 26.52 -1.37 -6.12
CA SER A 83 26.55 -1.95 -7.48
C SER A 83 25.23 -1.73 -8.23
N GLY A 84 24.09 -1.84 -7.55
CA GLY A 84 22.77 -1.61 -8.11
C GLY A 84 22.48 -0.16 -8.51
N PHE A 85 23.32 0.80 -8.04
CA PHE A 85 23.25 2.20 -8.46
C PHE A 85 24.31 2.51 -9.53
N ILE A 86 25.56 2.07 -9.33
CA ILE A 86 26.69 2.39 -10.22
C ILE A 86 26.50 1.77 -11.61
N PHE A 87 26.01 0.52 -11.68
CA PHE A 87 25.89 -0.24 -12.92
C PHE A 87 24.50 -0.20 -13.54
N THR A 88 23.66 0.77 -13.14
CA THR A 88 22.35 0.98 -13.75
C THR A 88 22.33 2.27 -14.58
N THR A 89 21.48 2.29 -15.60
CA THR A 89 21.25 3.50 -16.39
C THR A 89 20.46 4.52 -15.56
N SER A 90 20.88 5.78 -15.62
CA SER A 90 20.19 6.89 -14.94
C SER A 90 18.72 7.01 -15.39
N THR A 91 17.87 7.41 -14.45
CA THR A 91 16.47 7.75 -14.74
C THR A 91 16.41 8.86 -15.80
N SER A 92 15.53 8.70 -16.79
CA SER A 92 15.43 9.68 -17.86
C SER A 92 14.90 11.03 -17.37
N PRO A 93 15.27 12.17 -18.00
CA PRO A 93 14.76 13.48 -17.62
C PRO A 93 13.23 13.59 -17.64
N ILE A 94 12.56 12.89 -18.54
CA ILE A 94 11.10 12.87 -18.66
C ILE A 94 10.48 12.26 -17.38
N ILE A 95 11.02 11.12 -16.92
CA ILE A 95 10.57 10.46 -15.68
C ILE A 95 10.87 11.36 -14.47
N CYS A 96 12.06 11.98 -14.42
CA CYS A 96 12.39 12.91 -13.35
C CYS A 96 11.45 14.11 -13.29
N ALA A 97 11.08 14.69 -14.42
CA ALA A 97 10.13 15.81 -14.50
C ALA A 97 8.73 15.37 -14.05
N GLY A 98 8.26 14.21 -14.49
CA GLY A 98 6.98 13.63 -14.05
C GLY A 98 6.96 13.35 -12.55
N ALA A 99 8.04 12.75 -12.02
CA ALA A 99 8.18 12.49 -10.58
C ALA A 99 8.15 13.80 -9.77
N LEU A 100 8.91 14.82 -10.19
CA LEU A 100 8.94 16.11 -9.51
C LEU A 100 7.56 16.78 -9.49
N ALA A 101 6.84 16.75 -10.61
CA ALA A 101 5.49 17.32 -10.70
C ALA A 101 4.52 16.56 -9.77
N SER A 102 4.56 15.22 -9.79
CA SER A 102 3.70 14.38 -8.96
C SER A 102 3.97 14.58 -7.47
N VAL A 103 5.24 14.58 -7.04
CA VAL A 103 5.61 14.80 -5.63
C VAL A 103 5.15 16.17 -5.14
N LYS A 104 5.37 17.23 -5.94
CA LYS A 104 4.91 18.58 -5.60
C LYS A 104 3.38 18.61 -5.47
N TRP A 105 2.69 18.03 -6.43
CA TRP A 105 1.23 18.00 -6.43
C TRP A 105 0.68 17.26 -5.20
N VAL A 106 1.18 16.06 -4.91
CA VAL A 106 0.79 15.26 -3.74
C VAL A 106 1.03 16.01 -2.44
N LYS A 107 2.16 16.72 -2.32
CA LYS A 107 2.48 17.53 -1.14
C LYS A 107 1.38 18.54 -0.81
N ASP A 108 0.80 19.17 -1.82
CA ASP A 108 -0.15 20.26 -1.67
C ASP A 108 -1.62 19.79 -1.57
N HIS A 109 -1.90 18.47 -1.76
CA HIS A 109 -3.25 17.92 -1.81
C HIS A 109 -3.52 16.88 -0.70
N ASN A 110 -3.54 17.34 0.55
CA ASN A 110 -3.85 16.49 1.70
C ASN A 110 -5.32 16.04 1.71
N ASP A 111 -6.23 16.81 1.14
CA ASP A 111 -7.64 16.47 0.98
C ASP A 111 -7.87 15.10 0.29
N LEU A 112 -7.06 14.79 -0.71
CA LEU A 112 -7.13 13.49 -1.38
C LEU A 112 -6.63 12.33 -0.52
N ARG A 113 -5.62 12.56 0.34
CA ARG A 113 -5.17 11.55 1.29
C ARG A 113 -6.24 11.26 2.34
N ILE A 114 -6.90 12.30 2.85
CA ILE A 114 -8.02 12.15 3.78
C ILE A 114 -9.13 11.34 3.13
N LYS A 115 -9.58 11.75 1.94
CA LYS A 115 -10.62 11.03 1.18
C LYS A 115 -10.24 9.59 0.87
N HIS A 116 -8.96 9.30 0.59
CA HIS A 116 -8.47 7.94 0.37
C HIS A 116 -8.68 7.05 1.60
N GLN A 117 -8.32 7.53 2.79
CA GLN A 117 -8.51 6.78 4.04
C GLN A 117 -10.01 6.62 4.37
N GLU A 118 -10.83 7.64 4.13
CA GLU A 118 -12.28 7.58 4.31
C GLU A 118 -12.91 6.51 3.43
N GLN A 119 -12.55 6.44 2.14
CA GLN A 119 -13.08 5.41 1.23
C GLN A 119 -12.65 4.00 1.63
N ALA A 120 -11.43 3.83 2.13
CA ALA A 120 -10.96 2.53 2.62
C ALA A 120 -11.70 2.10 3.90
N SER A 121 -11.91 3.02 4.84
CA SER A 121 -12.71 2.75 6.06
C SER A 121 -14.15 2.39 5.70
N LYS A 122 -14.78 3.20 4.86
CA LYS A 122 -16.15 2.99 4.41
C LYS A 122 -16.33 1.61 3.76
N LEU A 123 -15.43 1.21 2.87
CA LEU A 123 -15.50 -0.12 2.26
C LEU A 123 -15.39 -1.24 3.30
N LYS A 124 -14.51 -1.12 4.29
CA LYS A 124 -14.38 -2.12 5.37
C LYS A 124 -15.68 -2.25 6.16
N ASP A 125 -16.30 -1.12 6.50
CA ASP A 125 -17.55 -1.11 7.27
C ASP A 125 -18.69 -1.74 6.46
N MET A 126 -18.85 -1.37 5.20
CA MET A 126 -19.85 -1.97 4.30
C MET A 126 -19.68 -3.48 4.14
N LEU A 127 -18.42 -3.98 4.03
CA LEU A 127 -18.15 -5.42 3.94
C LEU A 127 -18.48 -6.16 5.24
N LYS A 128 -18.20 -5.55 6.39
CA LYS A 128 -18.59 -6.09 7.72
C LYS A 128 -20.12 -6.20 7.88
N GLU A 129 -20.86 -5.18 7.45
CA GLU A 129 -22.33 -5.18 7.52
C GLU A 129 -22.97 -6.36 6.76
N VAL A 130 -22.32 -6.82 5.69
CA VAL A 130 -22.79 -7.97 4.89
C VAL A 130 -22.08 -9.27 5.24
N ASN A 131 -21.34 -9.33 6.37
CA ASN A 131 -20.59 -10.48 6.86
C ASN A 131 -19.52 -11.02 5.89
N ILE A 132 -18.94 -10.20 5.01
CA ILE A 132 -17.79 -10.60 4.21
C ILE A 132 -16.54 -10.51 5.09
N PRO A 133 -15.71 -11.57 5.17
CA PRO A 133 -14.57 -11.61 6.08
C PRO A 133 -13.45 -10.67 5.62
N VAL A 134 -13.27 -9.58 6.34
CA VAL A 134 -12.19 -8.59 6.12
C VAL A 134 -11.17 -8.73 7.24
N LEU A 135 -9.89 -8.81 6.88
CA LEU A 135 -8.81 -8.75 7.85
C LEU A 135 -8.70 -7.32 8.41
N GLU A 136 -8.88 -7.17 9.71
CA GLU A 136 -8.88 -5.86 10.37
C GLU A 136 -7.49 -5.21 10.33
N ASN A 137 -7.48 -3.96 9.92
CA ASN A 137 -6.31 -3.09 9.95
C ASN A 137 -6.76 -1.62 9.82
N ASN A 138 -5.86 -0.68 10.14
CA ASN A 138 -6.13 0.76 10.10
C ASN A 138 -5.46 1.46 8.91
N THR A 139 -5.32 0.77 7.76
CA THR A 139 -4.69 1.32 6.57
C THR A 139 -5.62 1.35 5.37
N HIS A 140 -5.14 1.88 4.25
CA HIS A 140 -5.88 1.92 2.98
C HIS A 140 -6.09 0.54 2.32
N ILE A 141 -5.46 -0.51 2.84
CA ILE A 141 -5.60 -1.86 2.30
C ILE A 141 -6.84 -2.54 2.89
N VAL A 142 -7.65 -3.15 2.02
CA VAL A 142 -8.86 -3.89 2.40
C VAL A 142 -8.72 -5.35 1.94
N PRO A 143 -8.19 -6.23 2.81
CA PRO A 143 -8.01 -7.64 2.48
C PRO A 143 -9.27 -8.42 2.79
N VAL A 144 -9.89 -9.00 1.77
CA VAL A 144 -11.04 -9.91 1.90
C VAL A 144 -10.55 -11.35 1.91
N MET A 145 -10.74 -12.04 3.02
CA MET A 145 -10.19 -13.39 3.25
C MET A 145 -10.97 -14.44 2.47
N VAL A 146 -10.24 -15.37 1.83
CA VAL A 146 -10.81 -16.48 1.05
C VAL A 146 -10.30 -17.84 1.56
N GLY A 147 -8.99 -17.96 1.84
CA GLY A 147 -8.37 -19.13 2.46
C GLY A 147 -8.09 -20.32 1.52
N ASP A 148 -8.31 -20.16 0.22
CA ASP A 148 -7.97 -21.17 -0.80
C ASP A 148 -7.52 -20.49 -2.09
N ALA A 149 -6.39 -20.93 -2.66
CA ALA A 149 -5.77 -20.27 -3.81
C ALA A 149 -6.58 -20.40 -5.10
N LYS A 150 -7.20 -21.57 -5.34
CA LYS A 150 -8.01 -21.81 -6.55
C LYS A 150 -9.30 -21.01 -6.47
N LEU A 151 -9.91 -20.99 -5.29
CA LEU A 151 -11.12 -20.23 -5.03
C LEU A 151 -10.87 -18.72 -5.14
N CYS A 152 -9.78 -18.24 -4.57
CA CYS A 152 -9.37 -16.83 -4.64
C CYS A 152 -9.20 -16.37 -6.11
N LYS A 153 -8.50 -17.18 -6.93
CA LYS A 153 -8.37 -16.91 -8.37
C LYS A 153 -9.72 -16.92 -9.07
N LYS A 154 -10.55 -17.95 -8.84
CA LYS A 154 -11.90 -18.05 -9.42
C LYS A 154 -12.77 -16.85 -9.07
N MET A 155 -12.76 -16.43 -7.82
CA MET A 155 -13.55 -15.26 -7.38
C MET A 155 -13.05 -13.96 -8.04
N SER A 156 -11.74 -13.80 -8.20
CA SER A 156 -11.16 -12.67 -8.93
C SER A 156 -11.60 -12.64 -10.40
N ASP A 157 -11.58 -13.79 -11.07
CA ASP A 157 -12.05 -13.91 -12.47
C ASP A 157 -13.55 -13.59 -12.58
N MET A 158 -14.38 -14.12 -11.69
CA MET A 158 -15.82 -13.81 -11.67
C MET A 158 -16.09 -12.32 -11.43
N LEU A 159 -15.30 -11.64 -10.58
CA LEU A 159 -15.44 -10.20 -10.39
C LEU A 159 -15.13 -9.43 -11.68
N LEU A 160 -14.11 -9.86 -12.42
CA LEU A 160 -13.73 -9.23 -13.68
C LEU A 160 -14.75 -9.53 -14.78
N ASP A 161 -15.09 -10.79 -15.00
CA ASP A 161 -15.89 -11.23 -16.15
C ASP A 161 -17.37 -10.85 -16.02
N ASP A 162 -17.96 -11.00 -14.83
CA ASP A 162 -19.38 -10.79 -14.60
C ASP A 162 -19.72 -9.34 -14.16
N TYR A 163 -18.75 -8.62 -13.55
CA TYR A 163 -19.01 -7.31 -12.92
C TYR A 163 -18.06 -6.21 -13.38
N ASN A 164 -17.09 -6.48 -14.25
CA ASN A 164 -16.04 -5.54 -14.68
C ASN A 164 -15.23 -4.94 -13.54
N ILE A 165 -15.01 -5.71 -12.46
CA ILE A 165 -14.25 -5.30 -11.28
C ILE A 165 -12.95 -6.07 -11.26
N TYR A 166 -11.84 -5.36 -11.52
CA TYR A 166 -10.50 -5.94 -11.37
C TYR A 166 -10.07 -5.98 -9.92
N CYS A 167 -9.66 -7.17 -9.45
CA CYS A 167 -9.06 -7.35 -8.14
C CYS A 167 -7.91 -8.36 -8.21
N GLN A 168 -6.79 -8.05 -7.58
CA GLN A 168 -5.65 -8.95 -7.54
C GLN A 168 -5.86 -10.04 -6.48
N PRO A 169 -5.90 -11.34 -6.87
CA PRO A 169 -5.83 -12.43 -5.90
C PRO A 169 -4.41 -12.52 -5.32
N ILE A 170 -4.30 -12.63 -4.01
CA ILE A 170 -3.03 -12.77 -3.30
C ILE A 170 -2.96 -14.18 -2.74
N ASN A 171 -2.09 -14.98 -3.34
CA ASN A 171 -1.93 -16.41 -3.08
C ASN A 171 -0.49 -16.76 -2.65
N TYR A 172 -0.27 -17.99 -2.21
CA TYR A 172 1.07 -18.52 -2.02
C TYR A 172 1.91 -18.35 -3.31
N PRO A 173 3.20 -17.99 -3.25
CA PRO A 173 4.04 -17.82 -2.04
C PRO A 173 3.99 -16.42 -1.40
N THR A 174 3.19 -15.49 -1.89
CA THR A 174 3.09 -14.13 -1.38
C THR A 174 2.51 -14.08 0.04
N VAL A 175 1.59 -14.99 0.34
CA VAL A 175 1.01 -15.21 1.66
C VAL A 175 1.07 -16.69 2.01
N ALA A 176 0.93 -17.05 3.29
CA ALA A 176 0.90 -18.45 3.71
C ALA A 176 -0.34 -19.17 3.15
N VAL A 177 -0.22 -20.47 2.89
CA VAL A 177 -1.34 -21.34 2.50
C VAL A 177 -2.44 -21.29 3.56
N GLY A 178 -3.69 -21.18 3.14
CA GLY A 178 -4.85 -20.99 4.02
C GLY A 178 -5.12 -19.53 4.41
N THR A 179 -4.31 -18.58 3.93
CA THR A 179 -4.48 -17.14 4.19
C THR A 179 -4.63 -16.32 2.92
N GLU A 180 -5.01 -16.98 1.83
CA GLU A 180 -5.26 -16.34 0.54
C GLU A 180 -6.40 -15.33 0.64
N ARG A 181 -6.29 -14.25 -0.12
CA ARG A 181 -7.21 -13.11 -0.04
C ARG A 181 -7.34 -12.35 -1.34
N LEU A 182 -8.47 -11.69 -1.52
CA LEU A 182 -8.64 -10.64 -2.50
C LEU A 182 -8.21 -9.32 -1.85
N ARG A 183 -7.27 -8.59 -2.46
CA ARG A 183 -6.76 -7.33 -1.92
C ARG A 183 -7.32 -6.14 -2.67
N PHE A 184 -8.19 -5.39 -2.01
CA PHE A 184 -8.71 -4.12 -2.52
C PHE A 184 -7.91 -2.94 -1.95
N ALA A 185 -7.79 -1.90 -2.77
CA ALA A 185 -7.19 -0.62 -2.40
C ALA A 185 -8.03 0.49 -3.06
N PRO A 186 -9.09 0.95 -2.40
CA PRO A 186 -9.91 2.05 -2.91
C PRO A 186 -9.07 3.28 -3.16
N THR A 187 -9.44 4.08 -4.15
CA THR A 187 -8.80 5.36 -4.45
C THR A 187 -9.75 6.51 -4.11
N PRO A 188 -9.26 7.75 -4.01
CA PRO A 188 -10.12 8.93 -3.81
C PRO A 188 -11.16 9.14 -4.92
N LEU A 189 -10.96 8.50 -6.09
CA LEU A 189 -11.85 8.61 -7.25
C LEU A 189 -13.00 7.61 -7.21
N HIS A 190 -12.93 6.56 -6.40
CA HIS A 190 -14.01 5.62 -6.24
C HIS A 190 -15.19 6.32 -5.54
N THR A 191 -16.36 6.28 -6.18
CA THR A 191 -17.59 6.85 -5.64
C THR A 191 -18.28 5.86 -4.69
N ASP A 192 -19.23 6.35 -3.89
CA ASP A 192 -20.04 5.51 -3.03
C ASP A 192 -20.82 4.46 -3.83
N ALA A 193 -21.33 4.82 -5.01
CA ALA A 193 -22.00 3.88 -5.89
C ALA A 193 -21.07 2.74 -6.31
N MET A 194 -19.81 3.03 -6.68
CA MET A 194 -18.83 2.00 -7.01
C MET A 194 -18.51 1.09 -5.82
N LEU A 195 -18.45 1.62 -4.60
CA LEU A 195 -18.26 0.80 -3.40
C LEU A 195 -19.47 -0.12 -3.14
N HIS A 196 -20.69 0.38 -3.31
CA HIS A 196 -21.90 -0.44 -3.24
C HIS A 196 -21.93 -1.54 -4.29
N ASP A 197 -21.61 -1.23 -5.53
CA ASP A 197 -21.55 -2.21 -6.62
C ASP A 197 -20.53 -3.32 -6.33
N LEU A 198 -19.35 -2.95 -5.79
CA LEU A 198 -18.33 -3.91 -5.35
C LEU A 198 -18.85 -4.84 -4.25
N VAL A 199 -19.50 -4.29 -3.22
CA VAL A 199 -20.03 -5.08 -2.09
C VAL A 199 -21.11 -6.04 -2.57
N GLU A 200 -22.03 -5.61 -3.43
CA GLU A 200 -23.06 -6.47 -4.01
C GLU A 200 -22.48 -7.54 -4.93
N ALA A 201 -21.47 -7.22 -5.73
CA ALA A 201 -20.76 -8.19 -6.54
C ALA A 201 -20.09 -9.26 -5.66
N LEU A 202 -19.37 -8.84 -4.61
CA LEU A 202 -18.74 -9.76 -3.66
C LEU A 202 -19.77 -10.69 -2.99
N ARG A 203 -20.90 -10.17 -2.49
CA ARG A 203 -21.97 -11.00 -1.93
C ARG A 203 -22.41 -12.11 -2.88
N LYS A 204 -22.65 -11.76 -4.15
CA LYS A 204 -23.07 -12.73 -5.18
C LYS A 204 -21.97 -13.74 -5.47
N VAL A 205 -20.71 -13.30 -5.56
CA VAL A 205 -19.56 -14.19 -5.82
C VAL A 205 -19.34 -15.15 -4.65
N PHE A 206 -19.34 -14.67 -3.40
CA PHE A 206 -19.23 -15.51 -2.21
C PHE A 206 -20.34 -16.56 -2.16
N LYS A 207 -21.60 -16.16 -2.39
CA LYS A 207 -22.74 -17.09 -2.44
C LYS A 207 -22.58 -18.16 -3.53
N ARG A 208 -22.18 -17.80 -4.74
CA ARG A 208 -21.97 -18.74 -5.87
C ARG A 208 -20.79 -19.69 -5.63
N CYS A 209 -19.82 -19.29 -4.85
CA CYS A 209 -18.67 -20.11 -4.49
C CYS A 209 -18.91 -20.96 -3.22
N SER A 210 -20.09 -20.89 -2.61
CA SER A 210 -20.45 -21.61 -1.36
C SER A 210 -19.48 -21.34 -0.21
N VAL A 211 -18.86 -20.17 -0.18
CA VAL A 211 -18.06 -19.72 0.96
C VAL A 211 -19.03 -19.27 2.03
N GLN A 212 -18.96 -19.88 3.22
CA GLN A 212 -19.76 -19.42 4.37
C GLN A 212 -19.32 -18.00 4.75
N THR A 213 -20.26 -17.09 4.74
CA THR A 213 -20.10 -15.69 5.23
C THR A 213 -20.41 -15.63 6.71
#